data_68f2e0008f12bfee18f22c71366a627c
#
_entry.id   68f2e0008f12bfee18f22c71366a627c
#
_cell.length_a   1.000
_cell.length_b   1.000
_cell.length_c   1.000
_cell.angle_alpha   90.00
_cell.angle_beta   90.00
_cell.angle_gamma   90.00
#
_symmetry.space_group_name_H-M   'P 1'
#
loop_
_entity.id
_entity.type
_entity.pdbx_description
1 polymer ?
#
loop_
_entity_poly.entity_id
_entity_poly.type
_entity_poly.pdbx_seq_one_letter_code
_entity_poly.pdbx_strand_id
1 'polypeptide(L)'
;MSSVARRYYDRGKQALETGDLESAQESLRAALELAPAFGNARVAYAVALAKAGDAPRAQSVLRQGIPRASSPISAAAMYATLGDVCVLGGDFFGAEEAFGHAAQTPGFEARAASGMARVHARLGRYREMAMALRDAAVRTK
;
A
#
# COMPACT_ATOMS: atom_id res chain seq x y z
N MET A 1 -22.87 -9.02 -2.65
CA MET A 1 -22.37 -7.78 -3.25
C MET A 1 -23.19 -7.44 -4.49
N SER A 2 -23.51 -6.16 -4.70
CA SER A 2 -24.31 -5.76 -5.85
C SER A 2 -23.51 -5.83 -7.14
N SER A 3 -24.20 -6.13 -8.24
CA SER A 3 -23.58 -6.14 -9.57
C SER A 3 -23.12 -4.74 -10.00
N VAL A 4 -23.72 -3.68 -9.45
CA VAL A 4 -23.33 -2.30 -9.74
C VAL A 4 -21.96 -1.99 -9.13
N ALA A 5 -21.73 -2.37 -7.86
CA ALA A 5 -20.44 -2.21 -7.21
C ALA A 5 -19.34 -2.95 -7.99
N ARG A 6 -19.64 -4.17 -8.46
CA ARG A 6 -18.69 -4.96 -9.25
C ARG A 6 -18.36 -4.29 -10.57
N ARG A 7 -19.35 -3.71 -11.24
CA ARG A 7 -19.10 -2.98 -12.50
C ARG A 7 -18.20 -1.77 -12.31
N TYR A 8 -18.41 -1.00 -11.23
CA TYR A 8 -17.52 0.12 -10.91
C TYR A 8 -16.11 -0.36 -10.62
N TYR A 9 -15.98 -1.46 -9.88
CA TYR A 9 -14.66 -2.05 -9.61
C TYR A 9 -13.95 -2.45 -10.91
N ASP A 10 -14.63 -3.18 -11.79
CA ASP A 10 -14.04 -3.62 -13.07
C ASP A 10 -13.62 -2.43 -13.93
N ARG A 11 -14.45 -1.38 -13.97
CA ARG A 11 -14.14 -0.14 -14.69
C ARG A 11 -12.93 0.56 -14.09
N GLY A 12 -12.84 0.60 -12.77
CA GLY A 12 -11.71 1.21 -12.07
C GLY A 12 -10.42 0.45 -12.29
N LYS A 13 -10.47 -0.89 -12.26
CA LYS A 13 -9.31 -1.73 -12.57
C LYS A 13 -8.80 -1.50 -13.98
N GLN A 14 -9.70 -1.42 -14.94
CA GLN A 14 -9.34 -1.15 -16.33
C GLN A 14 -8.68 0.22 -16.47
N ALA A 15 -9.22 1.23 -15.80
CA ALA A 15 -8.63 2.57 -15.79
C ALA A 15 -7.21 2.58 -15.19
N LEU A 16 -6.97 1.79 -14.14
CA LEU A 16 -5.63 1.62 -13.59
C LEU A 16 -4.66 1.02 -14.61
N GLU A 17 -5.10 0.02 -15.34
CA GLU A 17 -4.27 -0.65 -16.36
C GLU A 17 -3.91 0.30 -17.49
N THR A 18 -4.80 1.21 -17.87
CA THR A 18 -4.57 2.20 -18.93
C THR A 18 -3.86 3.45 -18.41
N GLY A 19 -3.66 3.58 -17.11
CA GLY A 19 -2.99 4.74 -16.52
C GLY A 19 -3.89 5.95 -16.29
N ASP A 20 -5.20 5.82 -16.47
CA ASP A 20 -6.16 6.89 -16.20
C ASP A 20 -6.51 6.90 -14.72
N LEU A 21 -5.64 7.54 -13.92
CA LEU A 21 -5.75 7.52 -12.46
C LEU A 21 -6.97 8.25 -11.94
N GLU A 22 -7.40 9.30 -12.62
CA GLU A 22 -8.58 10.06 -12.21
C GLU A 22 -9.85 9.23 -12.35
N SER A 23 -10.06 8.59 -13.51
CA SER A 23 -11.18 7.69 -13.73
C SER A 23 -11.13 6.48 -12.81
N ALA A 24 -9.93 5.96 -12.54
CA ALA A 24 -9.75 4.85 -11.60
C ALA A 24 -10.22 5.24 -10.19
N GLN A 25 -9.82 6.40 -9.71
CA GLN A 25 -10.22 6.88 -8.39
C GLN A 25 -11.74 7.07 -8.29
N GLU A 26 -12.35 7.68 -9.29
CA GLU A 26 -13.80 7.90 -9.30
C GLU A 26 -14.57 6.58 -9.25
N SER A 27 -14.22 5.64 -10.12
CA SER A 27 -14.92 4.36 -10.22
C SER A 27 -14.72 3.51 -8.96
N LEU A 28 -13.49 3.46 -8.44
CA LEU A 28 -13.19 2.65 -7.25
C LEU A 28 -13.81 3.25 -6.00
N ARG A 29 -13.85 4.58 -5.89
CA ARG A 29 -14.55 5.24 -4.79
C ARG A 29 -16.04 4.92 -4.83
N ALA A 30 -16.66 4.96 -6.02
CA ALA A 30 -18.07 4.59 -6.18
C ALA A 30 -18.32 3.14 -5.77
N ALA A 31 -17.44 2.22 -6.15
CA ALA A 31 -17.54 0.83 -5.74
C ALA A 31 -17.53 0.68 -4.22
N LEU A 32 -16.64 1.42 -3.52
CA LEU A 32 -16.53 1.40 -2.07
C LEU A 32 -17.72 2.03 -1.37
N GLU A 33 -18.30 3.08 -1.93
CA GLU A 33 -19.51 3.70 -1.38
C GLU A 33 -20.68 2.72 -1.41
N LEU A 34 -20.76 1.93 -2.48
CA LEU A 34 -21.82 0.90 -2.62
C LEU A 34 -21.53 -0.35 -1.80
N ALA A 35 -20.28 -0.70 -1.60
CA ALA A 35 -19.86 -1.91 -0.90
C ALA A 35 -18.61 -1.62 -0.05
N PRO A 36 -18.78 -1.05 1.16
CA PRO A 36 -17.63 -0.66 2.01
C PRO A 36 -16.71 -1.83 2.41
N ALA A 37 -17.22 -3.06 2.40
CA ALA A 37 -16.43 -4.25 2.72
C ALA A 37 -15.75 -4.87 1.49
N PHE A 38 -15.85 -4.25 0.33
CA PHE A 38 -15.24 -4.75 -0.90
C PHE A 38 -13.72 -4.56 -0.88
N GLY A 39 -13.02 -5.54 -0.33
CA GLY A 39 -11.57 -5.46 -0.09
C GLY A 39 -10.74 -5.22 -1.35
N ASN A 40 -11.07 -5.91 -2.45
CA ASN A 40 -10.34 -5.74 -3.71
C ASN A 40 -10.47 -4.31 -4.27
N ALA A 41 -11.64 -3.70 -4.12
CA ALA A 41 -11.86 -2.32 -4.55
C ALA A 41 -11.06 -1.35 -3.67
N ARG A 42 -10.97 -1.62 -2.38
CA ARG A 42 -10.20 -0.79 -1.45
C ARG A 42 -8.71 -0.83 -1.76
N VAL A 43 -8.18 -2.02 -2.00
CA VAL A 43 -6.78 -2.19 -2.42
C VAL A 43 -6.51 -1.44 -3.72
N ALA A 44 -7.36 -1.63 -4.72
CA ALA A 44 -7.20 -0.96 -6.01
C ALA A 44 -7.28 0.57 -5.87
N TYR A 45 -8.20 1.07 -5.03
CA TYR A 45 -8.34 2.49 -4.78
C TYR A 45 -7.07 3.07 -4.13
N ALA A 46 -6.53 2.37 -3.14
CA ALA A 46 -5.29 2.79 -2.50
C ALA A 46 -4.13 2.83 -3.49
N VAL A 47 -4.04 1.84 -4.39
CA VAL A 47 -3.02 1.81 -5.45
C VAL A 47 -3.17 3.01 -6.38
N ALA A 48 -4.40 3.35 -6.78
CA ALA A 48 -4.67 4.51 -7.63
C ALA A 48 -4.24 5.82 -6.96
N LEU A 49 -4.56 5.97 -5.67
CA LEU A 49 -4.15 7.15 -4.89
C LEU A 49 -2.63 7.26 -4.79
N ALA A 50 -1.96 6.14 -4.49
CA ALA A 50 -0.51 6.13 -4.36
C ALA A 50 0.19 6.47 -5.69
N LYS A 51 -0.31 5.92 -6.80
CA LYS A 51 0.22 6.23 -8.13
C LYS A 51 0.01 7.69 -8.52
N ALA A 52 -1.05 8.30 -7.99
CA ALA A 52 -1.32 9.73 -8.20
C ALA A 52 -0.50 10.63 -7.27
N GLY A 53 0.36 10.05 -6.43
CA GLY A 53 1.23 10.80 -5.53
C GLY A 53 0.63 11.08 -4.15
N ASP A 54 -0.49 10.47 -3.81
CA ASP A 54 -1.15 10.69 -2.52
C ASP A 54 -1.02 9.46 -1.61
N ALA A 55 0.21 9.16 -1.22
CA ALA A 55 0.51 8.05 -0.31
C ALA A 55 -0.19 8.18 1.05
N PRO A 56 -0.26 9.37 1.68
CA PRO A 56 -0.95 9.49 2.97
C PRO A 56 -2.42 9.09 2.90
N ARG A 57 -3.12 9.50 1.86
CA ARG A 57 -4.53 9.13 1.69
C ARG A 57 -4.69 7.64 1.39
N ALA A 58 -3.79 7.08 0.59
CA ALA A 58 -3.78 5.65 0.32
C ALA A 58 -3.59 4.84 1.61
N GLN A 59 -2.69 5.26 2.49
CA GLN A 59 -2.50 4.63 3.80
C GLN A 59 -3.77 4.68 4.63
N SER A 60 -4.41 5.85 4.69
CA SER A 60 -5.65 6.04 5.45
C SER A 60 -6.76 5.11 4.97
N VAL A 61 -6.95 5.00 3.66
CA VAL A 61 -7.95 4.13 3.05
C VAL A 61 -7.74 2.68 3.46
N LEU A 62 -6.50 2.22 3.43
CA LEU A 62 -6.17 0.84 3.80
C LEU A 62 -6.34 0.60 5.30
N ARG A 63 -5.88 1.51 6.15
CA ARG A 63 -6.03 1.38 7.60
C ARG A 63 -7.49 1.34 8.03
N GLN A 64 -8.36 2.08 7.35
CA GLN A 64 -9.80 2.03 7.60
C GLN A 64 -10.42 0.69 7.18
N GLY A 65 -9.88 0.08 6.14
CA GLY A 65 -10.42 -1.17 5.60
C GLY A 65 -9.99 -2.43 6.32
N ILE A 66 -8.80 -2.44 6.91
CA ILE A 66 -8.25 -3.64 7.55
C ILE A 66 -9.18 -4.20 8.62
N PRO A 67 -9.72 -3.42 9.58
CA PRO A 67 -10.65 -3.97 10.57
C PRO A 67 -11.97 -4.48 9.98
N ARG A 68 -12.29 -4.08 8.76
CA ARG A 68 -13.52 -4.48 8.07
C ARG A 68 -13.32 -5.63 7.10
N ALA A 69 -12.10 -6.18 7.03
CA ALA A 69 -11.78 -7.25 6.10
C ALA A 69 -12.69 -8.46 6.33
N SER A 70 -13.20 -9.03 5.25
CA SER A 70 -14.13 -10.16 5.28
C SER A 70 -13.41 -11.50 5.54
N SER A 71 -12.10 -11.54 5.41
CA SER A 71 -11.31 -12.74 5.58
C SER A 71 -9.86 -12.39 5.95
N PRO A 72 -9.10 -13.35 6.53
CA PRO A 72 -7.67 -13.15 6.76
C PRO A 72 -6.88 -12.84 5.48
N ILE A 73 -7.26 -13.46 4.36
CA ILE A 73 -6.63 -13.23 3.05
C ILE A 73 -6.85 -11.78 2.60
N SER A 74 -8.08 -11.27 2.76
CA SER A 74 -8.40 -9.88 2.42
C SER A 74 -7.59 -8.91 3.30
N ALA A 75 -7.51 -9.17 4.59
CA ALA A 75 -6.72 -8.35 5.50
C ALA A 75 -5.23 -8.38 5.11
N ALA A 76 -4.68 -9.56 4.80
CA ALA A 76 -3.29 -9.70 4.39
C ALA A 76 -2.98 -8.94 3.12
N ALA A 77 -3.89 -8.96 2.13
CA ALA A 77 -3.73 -8.19 0.90
C ALA A 77 -3.68 -6.69 1.18
N MET A 78 -4.52 -6.20 2.10
CA MET A 78 -4.51 -4.80 2.51
C MET A 78 -3.22 -4.44 3.25
N TYR A 79 -2.75 -5.31 4.15
CA TYR A 79 -1.47 -5.08 4.85
C TYR A 79 -0.30 -5.04 3.88
N ALA A 80 -0.23 -5.98 2.93
CA ALA A 80 0.85 -6.01 1.95
C ALA A 80 0.85 -4.74 1.08
N THR A 81 -0.33 -4.29 0.65
CA THR A 81 -0.48 -3.05 -0.12
C THR A 81 -0.12 -1.83 0.75
N LEU A 82 -0.53 -1.84 2.01
CA LEU A 82 -0.15 -0.79 2.96
C LEU A 82 1.37 -0.69 3.10
N GLY A 83 2.05 -1.82 3.19
CA GLY A 83 3.51 -1.85 3.20
C GLY A 83 4.11 -1.19 1.98
N ASP A 84 3.61 -1.53 0.79
CA ASP A 84 4.07 -0.93 -0.47
C ASP A 84 3.85 0.59 -0.48
N VAL A 85 2.68 1.04 -0.05
CA VAL A 85 2.34 2.46 0.00
C VAL A 85 3.21 3.19 1.02
N CYS A 86 3.49 2.58 2.17
CA CYS A 86 4.38 3.14 3.17
C CYS A 86 5.81 3.32 2.62
N VAL A 87 6.30 2.36 1.85
CA VAL A 87 7.62 2.50 1.19
C VAL A 87 7.62 3.70 0.25
N LEU A 88 6.58 3.85 -0.57
CA LEU A 88 6.46 5.00 -1.48
C LEU A 88 6.43 6.33 -0.73
N GLY A 89 5.77 6.37 0.42
CA GLY A 89 5.66 7.57 1.25
C GLY A 89 6.84 7.81 2.18
N GLY A 90 7.82 6.91 2.21
CA GLY A 90 8.99 7.05 3.08
C GLY A 90 8.77 6.61 4.52
N ASP A 91 7.64 6.00 4.83
CA ASP A 91 7.33 5.46 6.17
C ASP A 91 7.83 4.01 6.26
N PHE A 92 9.12 3.85 6.46
CA PHE A 92 9.74 2.52 6.44
C PHE A 92 9.40 1.69 7.68
N PHE A 93 9.20 2.32 8.82
CA PHE A 93 8.77 1.61 10.03
C PHE A 93 7.33 1.11 9.89
N GLY A 94 6.45 1.95 9.34
CA GLY A 94 5.09 1.54 9.01
C GLY A 94 5.06 0.39 7.99
N ALA A 95 5.96 0.42 7.02
CA ALA A 95 6.10 -0.65 6.03
C ALA A 95 6.52 -1.97 6.68
N GLU A 96 7.52 -1.94 7.58
CA GLU A 96 7.95 -3.14 8.31
C GLU A 96 6.79 -3.77 9.08
N GLU A 97 6.04 -2.95 9.79
CA GLU A 97 4.89 -3.41 10.57
C GLU A 97 3.82 -4.03 9.67
N ALA A 98 3.49 -3.36 8.56
CA ALA A 98 2.47 -3.84 7.63
C ALA A 98 2.88 -5.17 6.97
N PHE A 99 4.11 -5.27 6.49
CA PHE A 99 4.60 -6.52 5.91
C PHE A 99 4.70 -7.64 6.95
N GLY A 100 5.05 -7.30 8.20
CA GLY A 100 5.05 -8.26 9.30
C GLY A 100 3.68 -8.87 9.54
N HIS A 101 2.63 -8.06 9.49
CA HIS A 101 1.26 -8.56 9.58
C HIS A 101 0.88 -9.43 8.39
N ALA A 102 1.22 -8.99 7.17
CA ALA A 102 0.92 -9.77 5.96
C ALA A 102 1.59 -11.15 5.99
N ALA A 103 2.81 -11.23 6.52
CA ALA A 103 3.58 -12.47 6.59
C ALA A 103 2.93 -13.54 7.46
N GLN A 104 2.04 -13.17 8.38
CA GLN A 104 1.36 -14.12 9.27
C GLN A 104 0.27 -14.91 8.56
N THR A 105 -0.13 -14.52 7.36
CA THR A 105 -1.17 -15.21 6.59
C THR A 105 -0.51 -16.12 5.57
N PRO A 106 -0.83 -17.45 5.57
CA PRO A 106 -0.30 -18.38 4.59
C PRO A 106 -0.56 -17.89 3.15
N GLY A 107 0.47 -17.94 2.33
CA GLY A 107 0.43 -17.49 0.96
C GLY A 107 0.98 -16.08 0.74
N PHE A 108 1.21 -15.30 1.81
CA PHE A 108 1.73 -13.94 1.72
C PHE A 108 3.19 -13.81 2.15
N GLU A 109 3.83 -14.91 2.56
CA GLU A 109 5.21 -14.89 3.07
C GLU A 109 6.19 -14.35 2.04
N ALA A 110 6.10 -14.81 0.79
CA ALA A 110 7.01 -14.39 -0.28
C ALA A 110 6.83 -12.90 -0.62
N ARG A 111 5.58 -12.45 -0.70
CA ARG A 111 5.27 -11.05 -0.97
C ARG A 111 5.78 -10.13 0.14
N ALA A 112 5.56 -10.56 1.40
CA ALA A 112 6.04 -9.81 2.56
C ALA A 112 7.57 -9.77 2.59
N ALA A 113 8.25 -10.89 2.33
CA ALA A 113 9.70 -10.95 2.31
C ALA A 113 10.28 -10.04 1.22
N SER A 114 9.69 -10.03 0.04
CA SER A 114 10.09 -9.13 -1.06
C SER A 114 9.93 -7.66 -0.66
N GLY A 115 8.82 -7.33 -0.02
CA GLY A 115 8.58 -5.98 0.49
C GLY A 115 9.58 -5.58 1.57
N MET A 116 9.87 -6.48 2.51
CA MET A 116 10.85 -6.26 3.57
C MET A 116 12.26 -6.04 3.02
N ALA A 117 12.62 -6.76 1.97
CA ALA A 117 13.92 -6.55 1.31
C ALA A 117 14.04 -5.12 0.76
N ARG A 118 12.98 -4.58 0.17
CA ARG A 118 12.95 -3.19 -0.30
C ARG A 118 13.06 -2.20 0.86
N VAL A 119 12.37 -2.47 1.96
CA VAL A 119 12.44 -1.63 3.18
C VAL A 119 13.87 -1.62 3.70
N HIS A 120 14.48 -2.79 3.87
CA HIS A 120 15.84 -2.89 4.40
C HIS A 120 16.86 -2.20 3.49
N ALA A 121 16.71 -2.32 2.18
CA ALA A 121 17.56 -1.62 1.23
C ALA A 121 17.51 -0.10 1.42
N ARG A 122 16.30 0.45 1.60
CA ARG A 122 16.11 1.89 1.82
C ARG A 122 16.66 2.33 3.17
N LEU A 123 16.36 1.59 4.24
CA LEU A 123 16.89 1.89 5.58
C LEU A 123 18.42 1.78 5.62
N GLY A 124 19.00 0.78 4.97
CA GLY A 124 20.45 0.63 4.86
C GLY A 124 21.11 1.83 4.21
N ARG A 125 20.54 2.32 3.12
CA ARG A 125 21.05 3.52 2.44
C ARG A 125 21.03 4.75 3.34
N TYR A 126 19.95 4.96 4.09
CA TYR A 126 19.88 6.09 5.02
C TYR A 126 20.90 5.98 6.12
N ARG A 127 21.10 4.79 6.68
CA ARG A 127 22.12 4.56 7.72
C ARG A 127 23.52 4.83 7.18
N GLU A 128 23.83 4.35 5.97
CA GLU A 128 25.10 4.59 5.32
C GLU A 128 25.33 6.08 5.06
N MET A 129 24.32 6.80 4.58
CA MET A 129 24.38 8.24 4.38
C MET A 129 24.64 8.98 5.70
N ALA A 130 23.93 8.61 6.76
CA ALA A 130 24.11 9.24 8.07
C ALA A 130 25.51 9.02 8.61
N MET A 131 26.06 7.83 8.44
CA MET A 131 27.43 7.52 8.84
C MET A 131 28.45 8.33 8.04
N ALA A 132 28.27 8.42 6.72
CA ALA A 132 29.15 9.19 5.86
C ALA A 132 29.13 10.68 6.22
N LEU A 133 27.97 11.24 6.50
CA LEU A 133 27.84 12.63 6.93
C LEU A 133 28.49 12.88 8.28
N ARG A 134 28.37 11.96 9.22
CA ARG A 134 29.02 12.03 10.52
C ARG A 134 30.53 12.02 10.37
N ASP A 135 31.06 11.12 9.56
CA ASP A 135 32.52 11.02 9.32
C ASP A 135 33.05 12.29 8.66
N ALA A 136 32.32 12.85 7.71
CA ALA A 136 32.69 14.12 7.07
C ALA A 136 32.71 15.25 8.08
N ALA A 137 31.72 15.33 8.98
CA ALA A 137 31.67 16.34 10.03
C ALA A 137 32.85 16.24 10.99
N VAL A 138 33.26 15.02 11.34
CA VAL A 138 34.45 14.81 12.21
C VAL A 138 35.72 15.24 11.52
N ARG A 139 35.89 14.96 10.22
CA ARG A 139 37.06 15.30 9.45
C ARG A 139 37.26 16.81 9.25
N THR A 140 36.17 17.57 9.27
CA THR A 140 36.22 19.03 9.04
C THR A 140 36.52 19.86 10.30
N LYS A 141 36.61 19.22 11.47
CA LYS A 141 36.95 19.92 12.73
C LYS A 141 38.42 20.25 12.88
#